data_a01a504dbd9169685175bfee81d4c86e
#
_entry.id   a01a504dbd9169685175bfee81d4c86e
#
_cell.length_a   1.000
_cell.length_b   1.000
_cell.length_c   1.000
_cell.angle_alpha   90.00
_cell.angle_beta   90.00
_cell.angle_gamma   90.00
#
_symmetry.space_group_name_H-M   'P 1'
#
loop_
_entity.id
_entity.type
_entity.pdbx_description
1 polymer ?
#
loop_
_entity_poly.entity_id
_entity_poly.type
_entity_poly.pdbx_seq_one_letter_code
_entity_poly.pdbx_strand_id
1 'polypeptide(L)'
;MSACPEHLPSTPDGRYFVHGGRLWRCSNPTLPDDERERLVRELMDARRAVGAATRAEDNDAEREARARVHAAKVALGERGPTWWDGEDVNQKAPKNTPYADWWAGLSDEERAAGS
;
A
#
# COMPACT_ATOMS: atom_id res chain seq x y z
N MET A 1 -5.89 1.66 -14.91
CA MET A 1 -5.84 0.89 -13.66
C MET A 1 -5.71 1.85 -12.49
N SER A 2 -6.47 1.64 -11.43
CA SER A 2 -6.42 2.52 -10.26
C SER A 2 -5.18 2.24 -9.43
N ALA A 3 -4.51 3.30 -8.93
CA ALA A 3 -3.37 3.19 -8.03
C ALA A 3 -3.79 2.75 -6.62
N CYS A 4 -5.08 2.88 -6.29
CA CYS A 4 -5.66 2.44 -5.02
C CYS A 4 -6.56 1.22 -5.25
N PRO A 5 -6.72 0.32 -4.25
CA PRO A 5 -7.66 -0.79 -4.37
C PRO A 5 -9.09 -0.27 -4.55
N GLU A 6 -9.80 -0.80 -5.55
CA GLU A 6 -11.14 -0.31 -5.90
C GLU A 6 -12.22 -0.71 -4.87
N HIS A 7 -12.01 -1.80 -4.15
CA HIS A 7 -12.97 -2.32 -3.18
C HIS A 7 -12.81 -1.73 -1.77
N LEU A 8 -11.86 -0.83 -1.58
CA LEU A 8 -11.60 -0.18 -0.29
C LEU A 8 -11.79 1.33 -0.41
N PRO A 9 -12.20 2.02 0.68
CA PRO A 9 -12.30 3.48 0.66
C PRO A 9 -10.93 4.10 0.37
N SER A 10 -10.88 5.04 -0.56
CA SER A 10 -9.67 5.79 -0.87
C SER A 10 -9.91 7.27 -0.70
N THR A 11 -8.89 8.01 -0.25
CA THR A 11 -9.00 9.45 -0.01
C THR A 11 -9.21 10.19 -1.32
N PRO A 12 -9.93 11.36 -1.28
CA PRO A 12 -10.23 12.11 -2.51
C PRO A 12 -9.01 12.53 -3.31
N ASP A 13 -7.86 12.73 -2.64
CA ASP A 13 -6.61 13.11 -3.30
C ASP A 13 -5.85 11.90 -3.91
N GLY A 14 -6.35 10.68 -3.71
CA GLY A 14 -5.75 9.47 -4.27
C GLY A 14 -4.49 9.00 -3.58
N ARG A 15 -4.15 9.55 -2.42
CA ARG A 15 -2.89 9.23 -1.72
C ARG A 15 -2.97 7.98 -0.85
N TYR A 16 -4.13 7.73 -0.26
CA TYR A 16 -4.32 6.64 0.72
C TYR A 16 -5.59 5.85 0.46
N PHE A 17 -5.59 4.62 0.93
CA PHE A 17 -6.80 3.82 1.09
C PHE A 17 -6.86 3.34 2.55
N VAL A 18 -8.05 2.91 3.00
CA VAL A 18 -8.25 2.44 4.37
C VAL A 18 -8.44 0.93 4.38
N HIS A 19 -7.64 0.26 5.21
CA HIS A 19 -7.75 -1.18 5.43
C HIS A 19 -7.38 -1.47 6.88
N GLY A 20 -8.18 -2.30 7.55
CA GLY A 20 -7.93 -2.62 8.96
C GLY A 20 -8.01 -1.41 9.87
N GLY A 21 -8.78 -0.39 9.49
CA GLY A 21 -8.94 0.84 10.26
C GLY A 21 -7.77 1.80 10.16
N ARG A 22 -6.84 1.58 9.23
CA ARG A 22 -5.64 2.41 9.06
C ARG A 22 -5.49 2.86 7.62
N LEU A 23 -4.85 4.00 7.45
CA LEU A 23 -4.49 4.55 6.15
C LEU A 23 -3.24 3.85 5.62
N TRP A 24 -3.25 3.49 4.33
CA TRP A 24 -2.12 2.91 3.62
C TRP A 24 -1.93 3.65 2.32
N ARG A 25 -0.69 3.89 1.93
CA ARG A 25 -0.42 4.60 0.68
C ARG A 25 -0.88 3.82 -0.54
N CYS A 26 -1.51 4.52 -1.46
CA CYS A 26 -1.73 4.01 -2.80
C CYS A 26 -0.42 4.05 -3.59
N SER A 27 -0.32 3.25 -4.66
CA SER A 27 0.83 3.32 -5.56
C SER A 27 0.89 4.68 -6.25
N ASN A 28 2.08 5.07 -6.69
CA ASN A 28 2.28 6.33 -7.41
C ASN A 28 1.51 6.30 -8.74
N PRO A 29 0.51 7.18 -8.93
CA PRO A 29 -0.31 7.16 -10.14
C PRO A 29 0.40 7.68 -11.39
N THR A 30 1.59 8.30 -11.23
CA THR A 30 2.36 8.82 -12.36
C THR A 30 3.26 7.77 -13.00
N LEU A 31 3.38 6.57 -12.41
CA LEU A 31 4.14 5.49 -13.02
C LEU A 31 3.50 5.05 -14.33
N PRO A 32 4.29 4.85 -15.40
CA PRO A 32 3.78 4.25 -16.63
C PRO A 32 3.17 2.87 -16.34
N ASP A 33 2.12 2.50 -17.07
CA ASP A 33 1.39 1.24 -16.82
C ASP A 33 2.29 0.01 -16.93
N ASP A 34 3.17 -0.04 -17.92
CA ASP A 34 4.09 -1.15 -18.11
C ASP A 34 5.08 -1.28 -16.96
N GLU A 35 5.58 -0.15 -16.45
CA GLU A 35 6.48 -0.15 -15.30
C GLU A 35 5.75 -0.60 -14.04
N ARG A 36 4.52 -0.11 -13.82
CA ARG A 36 3.71 -0.56 -12.69
C ARG A 36 3.47 -2.06 -12.73
N GLU A 37 3.09 -2.60 -13.88
CA GLU A 37 2.87 -4.03 -14.05
C GLU A 37 4.11 -4.84 -13.75
N ARG A 38 5.28 -4.37 -14.20
CA ARG A 38 6.56 -5.02 -13.92
C ARG A 38 6.84 -5.05 -12.42
N LEU A 39 6.65 -3.91 -11.74
CA LEU A 39 6.90 -3.80 -10.30
C LEU A 39 5.92 -4.65 -9.49
N VAL A 40 4.65 -4.72 -9.90
CA VAL A 40 3.65 -5.56 -9.24
C VAL A 40 4.04 -7.04 -9.38
N ARG A 41 4.50 -7.46 -10.56
CA ARG A 41 4.99 -8.84 -10.76
C ARG A 41 6.19 -9.14 -9.88
N GLU A 42 7.15 -8.22 -9.79
CA GLU A 42 8.31 -8.37 -8.90
C GLU A 42 7.89 -8.48 -7.44
N LEU A 43 6.93 -7.67 -7.02
CA LEU A 43 6.41 -7.72 -5.66
C LEU A 43 5.76 -9.08 -5.37
N MET A 44 4.95 -9.59 -6.28
CA MET A 44 4.29 -10.88 -6.12
C MET A 44 5.31 -12.04 -6.08
N ASP A 45 6.33 -11.99 -6.95
CA ASP A 45 7.41 -12.98 -6.94
C ASP A 45 8.18 -12.94 -5.62
N ALA A 46 8.48 -11.75 -5.12
CA ALA A 46 9.18 -11.59 -3.85
C ALA A 46 8.34 -12.11 -2.67
N ARG A 47 7.03 -11.87 -2.67
CA ARG A 47 6.13 -12.41 -1.65
C ARG A 47 6.10 -13.93 -1.66
N ARG A 48 6.07 -14.54 -2.84
CA ARG A 48 6.15 -16.00 -2.95
C ARG A 48 7.47 -16.52 -2.41
N ALA A 49 8.56 -15.82 -2.69
CA ALA A 49 9.88 -16.16 -2.17
C ALA A 49 9.95 -16.08 -0.65
N VAL A 50 9.30 -15.08 -0.03
CA VAL A 50 9.18 -14.98 1.44
C VAL A 50 8.46 -16.22 1.98
N GLY A 51 7.32 -16.59 1.41
CA GLY A 51 6.56 -17.75 1.82
C GLY A 51 7.35 -19.05 1.71
N ALA A 52 8.07 -19.22 0.61
CA ALA A 52 8.91 -20.43 0.39
C ALA A 52 10.06 -20.51 1.41
N ALA A 53 10.72 -19.37 1.66
CA ALA A 53 11.82 -19.31 2.63
C ALA A 53 11.33 -19.56 4.06
N THR A 54 10.16 -19.07 4.42
CA THR A 54 9.56 -19.28 5.73
C THR A 54 9.24 -20.78 5.93
N ARG A 55 8.67 -21.43 4.92
CA ARG A 55 8.37 -22.86 4.98
C ARG A 55 9.64 -23.72 5.05
N ALA A 56 10.70 -23.27 4.41
CA ALA A 56 12.00 -23.96 4.42
C ALA A 56 12.83 -23.64 5.66
N GLU A 57 12.35 -22.71 6.51
CA GLU A 57 13.10 -22.23 7.67
C GLU A 57 14.48 -21.67 7.30
N ASP A 58 14.58 -21.06 6.12
CA ASP A 58 15.80 -20.45 5.60
C ASP A 58 15.80 -18.96 5.89
N ASN A 59 16.43 -18.55 6.98
CA ASN A 59 16.43 -17.17 7.45
C ASN A 59 17.13 -16.21 6.50
N ASP A 60 18.20 -16.65 5.84
CA ASP A 60 18.94 -15.81 4.88
C ASP A 60 18.09 -15.56 3.62
N ALA A 61 17.47 -16.61 3.09
CA ALA A 61 16.57 -16.48 1.95
C ALA A 61 15.36 -15.61 2.27
N GLU A 62 14.79 -15.73 3.48
CA GLU A 62 13.69 -14.92 3.93
C GLU A 62 14.09 -13.43 3.98
N ARG A 63 15.25 -13.13 4.52
CA ARG A 63 15.78 -11.75 4.60
C ARG A 63 15.95 -11.15 3.20
N GLU A 64 16.53 -11.89 2.27
CA GLU A 64 16.69 -11.45 0.90
C GLU A 64 15.35 -11.21 0.21
N ALA A 65 14.40 -12.11 0.39
CA ALA A 65 13.07 -11.99 -0.18
C ALA A 65 12.31 -10.78 0.38
N ARG A 66 12.41 -10.52 1.69
CA ARG A 66 11.80 -9.34 2.30
C ARG A 66 12.43 -8.05 1.81
N ALA A 67 13.73 -8.03 1.56
CA ALA A 67 14.40 -6.87 0.97
C ALA A 67 13.88 -6.59 -0.44
N ARG A 68 13.59 -7.63 -1.23
CA ARG A 68 12.98 -7.49 -2.56
C ARG A 68 11.56 -6.93 -2.47
N VAL A 69 10.75 -7.38 -1.49
CA VAL A 69 9.41 -6.83 -1.24
C VAL A 69 9.52 -5.34 -0.92
N HIS A 70 10.44 -4.97 -0.03
CA HIS A 70 10.63 -3.56 0.34
C HIS A 70 11.03 -2.72 -0.87
N ALA A 71 12.01 -3.17 -1.66
CA ALA A 71 12.45 -2.43 -2.84
C ALA A 71 11.34 -2.24 -3.86
N ALA A 72 10.52 -3.26 -4.12
CA ALA A 72 9.40 -3.15 -5.03
C ALA A 72 8.35 -2.16 -4.52
N LYS A 73 8.05 -2.18 -3.23
CA LYS A 73 7.09 -1.23 -2.62
C LYS A 73 7.61 0.20 -2.66
N VAL A 74 8.89 0.43 -2.42
CA VAL A 74 9.49 1.77 -2.55
C VAL A 74 9.36 2.26 -3.99
N ALA A 75 9.67 1.41 -4.96
CA ALA A 75 9.58 1.77 -6.38
C ALA A 75 8.13 2.06 -6.81
N LEU A 76 7.15 1.37 -6.23
CA LEU A 76 5.73 1.62 -6.47
C LEU A 76 5.22 2.89 -5.78
N GLY A 77 5.98 3.47 -4.85
CA GLY A 77 5.58 4.65 -4.09
C GLY A 77 4.78 4.33 -2.82
N GLU A 78 4.69 3.05 -2.45
CA GLU A 78 3.93 2.60 -1.27
C GLU A 78 4.73 2.67 0.02
N ARG A 79 6.04 2.86 -0.07
CA ARG A 79 6.97 3.02 1.06
C ARG A 79 8.06 4.03 0.73
N GLY A 80 8.84 4.43 1.73
CA GLY A 80 9.94 5.36 1.56
C GLY A 80 9.45 6.79 1.35
N PRO A 81 10.17 7.62 0.59
CA PRO A 81 9.75 8.98 0.34
C PRO A 81 8.37 9.03 -0.31
N THR A 82 7.54 10.01 0.10
CA THR A 82 6.23 10.20 -0.51
C THR A 82 6.39 10.59 -1.97
N TRP A 83 5.47 10.12 -2.82
CA TRP A 83 5.45 10.50 -4.24
C TRP A 83 4.74 11.83 -4.47
N TRP A 84 4.23 12.45 -3.41
CA TRP A 84 3.67 13.80 -3.40
C TRP A 84 4.49 14.68 -2.46
N ASP A 85 4.28 16.00 -2.56
CA ASP A 85 4.90 16.96 -1.63
C ASP A 85 3.96 17.16 -0.43
N GLY A 86 4.42 16.81 0.77
CA GLY A 86 3.63 16.94 1.99
C GLY A 86 3.84 15.83 3.01
N GLU A 87 3.02 15.87 4.06
CA GLU A 87 3.11 14.93 5.17
C GLU A 87 2.67 13.52 4.78
N ASP A 88 3.19 12.55 5.51
CA ASP A 88 2.83 11.15 5.41
C ASP A 88 2.08 10.73 6.68
N VAL A 89 0.82 10.32 6.50
CA VAL A 89 -0.02 9.81 7.61
C VAL A 89 -0.25 8.31 7.50
N ASN A 90 0.65 7.61 6.81
CA ASN A 90 0.58 6.16 6.63
C ASN A 90 0.49 5.43 7.97
N GLN A 91 -0.37 4.43 8.05
CA GLN A 91 -0.64 3.59 9.22
C GLN A 91 -1.40 4.31 10.35
N LYS A 92 -1.78 5.56 10.20
CA LYS A 92 -2.61 6.27 11.18
C LYS A 92 -4.09 5.96 10.94
N ALA A 93 -4.89 6.04 12.02
CA ALA A 93 -6.35 5.97 11.89
C ALA A 93 -6.86 7.25 11.23
N PRO A 94 -7.81 7.17 10.27
CA PRO A 94 -8.28 8.36 9.56
C PRO A 94 -8.76 9.49 10.47
N LYS A 95 -9.41 9.16 11.58
CA LYS A 95 -9.95 10.15 12.54
C LYS A 95 -8.86 11.04 13.17
N ASN A 96 -7.60 10.58 13.16
CA ASN A 96 -6.47 11.30 13.74
C ASN A 96 -5.64 12.04 12.69
N THR A 97 -6.21 12.27 11.50
CA THR A 97 -5.52 12.86 10.35
C THR A 97 -6.39 13.95 9.73
N PRO A 98 -5.86 14.72 8.76
CA PRO A 98 -6.69 15.67 8.00
C PRO A 98 -7.83 15.02 7.22
N TYR A 99 -7.87 13.70 7.10
CA TYR A 99 -8.95 12.97 6.42
C TYR A 99 -10.12 12.60 7.34
N ALA A 100 -10.12 13.08 8.59
CA ALA A 100 -11.15 12.74 9.57
C ALA A 100 -12.57 13.06 9.08
N ASP A 101 -12.80 14.24 8.51
CA ASP A 101 -14.11 14.66 8.01
C ASP A 101 -14.56 13.81 6.82
N TRP A 102 -13.64 13.51 5.89
CA TRP A 102 -13.91 12.61 4.77
C TRP A 102 -14.36 11.23 5.28
N TRP A 103 -13.63 10.67 6.23
CA TRP A 103 -13.94 9.35 6.80
C TRP A 103 -15.32 9.35 7.50
N ALA A 104 -15.60 10.38 8.29
CA ALA A 104 -16.88 10.51 8.98
C ALA A 104 -18.07 10.67 8.01
N GLY A 105 -17.82 11.23 6.83
CA GLY A 105 -18.85 11.41 5.80
C GLY A 105 -19.16 10.19 4.96
N LEU A 106 -18.38 9.10 5.09
CA LEU A 106 -18.65 7.85 4.37
C LEU A 106 -19.86 7.13 4.96
N SER A 107 -20.52 6.31 4.13
CA SER A 107 -21.58 5.43 4.60
C SER A 107 -21.02 4.38 5.57
N ASP A 108 -21.91 3.79 6.39
CA ASP A 108 -21.52 2.70 7.29
C ASP A 108 -20.94 1.52 6.52
N GLU A 109 -21.48 1.23 5.35
CA GLU A 109 -21.00 0.15 4.47
C GLU A 109 -19.59 0.43 3.97
N GLU A 110 -19.31 1.66 3.55
CA GLU A 110 -17.98 2.06 3.09
C GLU A 110 -16.95 1.99 4.22
N ARG A 111 -17.31 2.50 5.41
CA ARG A 111 -16.42 2.40 6.57
C ARG A 111 -16.17 0.95 6.98
N ALA A 112 -17.18 0.10 6.91
CA ALA A 112 -17.04 -1.32 7.23
C ALA A 112 -16.04 -2.01 6.29
N ALA A 113 -16.04 -1.65 5.02
CA ALA A 113 -15.09 -2.19 4.04
C ALA A 113 -13.64 -1.86 4.40
N GLY A 114 -13.38 -0.71 5.01
CA GLY A 114 -12.05 -0.28 5.43
C GLY A 114 -11.66 -0.65 6.85
N SER A 115 -12.57 -1.25 7.58
CA SER A 115 -12.33 -1.58 9.02
C SER A 115 -11.44 -2.79 9.22
#